data_7608267f07ea1c5ad841ceadb6225c6a
#
_entry.id   7608267f07ea1c5ad841ceadb6225c6a
#
_cell.length_a   1.000
_cell.length_b   1.000
_cell.length_c   1.000
_cell.angle_alpha   90.00
_cell.angle_beta   90.00
_cell.angle_gamma   90.00
#
_symmetry.space_group_name_H-M   'P 1'
#
loop_
_entity.id
_entity.type
_entity.pdbx_description
1 polymer ?
#
loop_
_entity_poly.entity_id
_entity_poly.type
_entity_poly.pdbx_seq_one_letter_code
_entity_poly.pdbx_strand_id
1 'polypeptide(L)'
;MESSAEAREAREARVRLPQLRLDELLEELQARLDAARGTRDRVHSLLEAVLSVGRELDLEQALYSIVQAAAVLVDAQYAALGVIGPDGRRLSDFLTVGLTEEQITRIGNYPEGHGILGELIRHPEPLRLVKISEHSASYGFPPNHPPMNTFLGVPIRVRDQVFGNLYLTEKRGGAHFDEDDESVLSTLAVAAGVAIDNARLYEESRRRERWLQASAEITHAIMSGSERDGVLRLIAERAMEITGAALAVVAVPMEDTSSLTVELALGEDADAHRGLVLPVGKSLIGRALAEAATVTSPDVSQDERISPDPPRFTGLGPAVAAPIGSGEGVRGVVLLVRQAGQTMFFERETEPLKAFAAQAAVAMELAERRQTAEQIALLEDRDRIARDLHDLAIQRLFATGMTLQSAGRFIEHPEASERVARAVDDLDETIKIIRSTIFGLRSRESAAGTGLRARAVRAVAEAAPVLGFAPGLRMEGLLDTQVPKETADHLMAVLSEALTNVARHARAGRAEVVLATDGRRVRLEVSDNGVGIPAEGRRSGLANMAERARQLGGELEWTCPEDGGTTLVWRVPVSER
;
A
#
# COMPACT_ATOMS: atom_id res chain seq x y z
N MET A 1 57.22 -101.44 -21.48
CA MET A 1 56.82 -100.17 -22.17
C MET A 1 55.67 -99.48 -21.44
N GLU A 2 54.86 -100.14 -20.63
CA GLU A 2 53.72 -99.54 -19.90
C GLU A 2 54.11 -98.61 -18.70
N SER A 3 55.22 -98.95 -18.02
CA SER A 3 55.72 -98.19 -16.84
C SER A 3 56.21 -96.78 -17.18
N SER A 4 56.57 -96.50 -18.44
CA SER A 4 57.03 -95.15 -18.90
C SER A 4 55.88 -94.20 -19.26
N ALA A 5 54.73 -94.78 -19.66
CA ALA A 5 53.54 -93.99 -19.96
C ALA A 5 52.82 -93.49 -18.68
N GLU A 6 52.69 -94.39 -17.70
CA GLU A 6 52.08 -94.04 -16.39
C GLU A 6 52.88 -92.99 -15.61
N ALA A 7 54.24 -93.08 -15.67
CA ALA A 7 55.12 -92.09 -15.05
C ALA A 7 55.06 -90.72 -15.74
N ARG A 8 54.71 -90.66 -17.01
CA ARG A 8 54.57 -89.44 -17.79
C ARG A 8 53.21 -88.81 -17.51
N GLU A 9 52.09 -89.57 -17.46
CA GLU A 9 50.77 -89.12 -17.09
C GLU A 9 50.72 -88.62 -15.63
N ALA A 10 51.37 -89.33 -14.66
CA ALA A 10 51.47 -88.89 -13.26
C ALA A 10 52.28 -87.59 -13.11
N ARG A 11 53.24 -87.33 -14.00
CA ARG A 11 54.03 -86.08 -13.99
C ARG A 11 53.31 -84.96 -14.66
N GLU A 12 52.53 -85.18 -15.72
CA GLU A 12 51.67 -84.23 -16.35
C GLU A 12 50.49 -83.86 -15.45
N ALA A 13 49.88 -84.78 -14.72
CA ALA A 13 48.83 -84.52 -13.73
C ALA A 13 49.37 -83.72 -12.54
N ARG A 14 50.62 -83.93 -12.04
CA ARG A 14 51.21 -83.13 -10.99
C ARG A 14 51.60 -81.73 -11.38
N VAL A 15 51.86 -81.45 -12.63
CA VAL A 15 52.12 -80.10 -13.16
C VAL A 15 50.80 -79.33 -13.41
N ARG A 16 49.75 -80.07 -13.77
CA ARG A 16 48.40 -79.38 -13.98
C ARG A 16 47.74 -79.00 -12.67
N LEU A 17 47.87 -79.74 -11.57
CA LEU A 17 47.24 -79.41 -10.29
C LEU A 17 47.67 -78.05 -9.70
N PRO A 18 49.00 -77.68 -9.70
CA PRO A 18 49.39 -76.30 -9.27
C PRO A 18 48.95 -75.18 -10.20
N GLN A 19 48.85 -75.44 -11.51
CA GLN A 19 48.39 -74.43 -12.49
C GLN A 19 46.91 -74.16 -12.34
N LEU A 20 46.06 -75.18 -12.20
CA LEU A 20 44.62 -75.00 -11.92
C LEU A 20 44.38 -74.21 -10.62
N ARG A 21 45.16 -74.47 -9.55
CA ARG A 21 45.08 -73.65 -8.32
C ARG A 21 45.55 -72.21 -8.52
N LEU A 22 46.50 -71.95 -9.39
CA LEU A 22 47.00 -70.61 -9.68
C LEU A 22 45.99 -69.82 -10.51
N ASP A 23 45.37 -70.46 -11.48
CA ASP A 23 44.31 -69.80 -12.31
C ASP A 23 43.08 -69.49 -11.48
N GLU A 24 42.60 -70.35 -10.59
CA GLU A 24 41.54 -70.12 -9.64
C GLU A 24 41.88 -68.97 -8.68
N LEU A 25 43.08 -68.88 -8.19
CA LEU A 25 43.53 -67.76 -7.33
C LEU A 25 43.67 -66.47 -8.08
N LEU A 26 44.08 -66.49 -9.35
CA LEU A 26 44.13 -65.31 -10.21
C LEU A 26 42.72 -64.79 -10.54
N GLU A 27 41.77 -65.66 -10.83
CA GLU A 27 40.38 -65.34 -11.03
C GLU A 27 39.73 -64.70 -9.78
N GLU A 28 39.99 -65.33 -8.58
CA GLU A 28 39.49 -64.75 -7.33
C GLU A 28 40.12 -63.38 -7.02
N LEU A 29 41.44 -63.25 -7.30
CA LEU A 29 42.14 -61.96 -7.12
C LEU A 29 41.64 -60.89 -8.09
N GLN A 30 41.37 -61.26 -9.34
CA GLN A 30 40.76 -60.37 -10.32
C GLN A 30 39.36 -59.96 -9.88
N ALA A 31 38.52 -60.90 -9.45
CA ALA A 31 37.20 -60.64 -8.93
C ALA A 31 37.22 -59.68 -7.72
N ARG A 32 38.14 -59.86 -6.79
CA ARG A 32 38.36 -58.99 -5.62
C ARG A 32 38.86 -57.59 -6.02
N LEU A 33 39.75 -57.49 -7.02
CA LEU A 33 40.24 -56.21 -7.55
C LEU A 33 39.14 -55.47 -8.28
N ASP A 34 38.34 -56.16 -9.04
CA ASP A 34 37.20 -55.53 -9.76
C ASP A 34 36.09 -55.08 -8.79
N ALA A 35 35.81 -55.87 -7.75
CA ALA A 35 34.91 -55.47 -6.66
C ALA A 35 35.44 -54.23 -5.91
N ALA A 36 36.76 -54.23 -5.58
CA ALA A 36 37.37 -53.07 -4.91
C ALA A 36 37.39 -51.80 -5.80
N ARG A 37 37.62 -51.96 -7.11
CA ARG A 37 37.50 -50.85 -8.07
C ARG A 37 36.06 -50.33 -8.17
N GLY A 38 35.08 -51.22 -8.29
CA GLY A 38 33.68 -50.86 -8.31
C GLY A 38 33.24 -50.12 -7.06
N THR A 39 33.69 -50.55 -5.87
CA THR A 39 33.41 -49.84 -4.60
C THR A 39 34.03 -48.43 -4.57
N ARG A 40 35.29 -48.31 -5.03
CA ARG A 40 35.99 -47.03 -5.08
C ARG A 40 35.29 -46.04 -6.05
N ASP A 41 34.89 -46.53 -7.21
CA ASP A 41 34.25 -45.71 -8.24
C ASP A 41 32.84 -45.27 -7.77
N ARG A 42 32.08 -46.10 -7.06
CA ARG A 42 30.80 -45.70 -6.41
C ARG A 42 31.01 -44.63 -5.35
N VAL A 43 32.03 -44.79 -4.46
CA VAL A 43 32.34 -43.77 -3.45
C VAL A 43 32.73 -42.45 -4.09
N HIS A 44 33.51 -42.49 -5.17
CA HIS A 44 33.88 -41.26 -5.90
C HIS A 44 32.68 -40.58 -6.52
N SER A 45 31.82 -41.33 -7.20
CA SER A 45 30.58 -40.78 -7.78
C SER A 45 29.61 -40.24 -6.73
N LEU A 46 29.52 -40.90 -5.55
CA LEU A 46 28.72 -40.42 -4.43
C LEU A 46 29.26 -39.07 -3.90
N LEU A 47 30.59 -38.97 -3.72
CA LEU A 47 31.23 -37.73 -3.29
C LEU A 47 31.01 -36.58 -4.29
N GLU A 48 31.15 -36.85 -5.59
CA GLU A 48 30.86 -35.86 -6.64
C GLU A 48 29.40 -35.40 -6.62
N ALA A 49 28.46 -36.33 -6.46
CA ALA A 49 27.02 -36.02 -6.35
C ALA A 49 26.73 -35.17 -5.11
N VAL A 50 27.26 -35.55 -3.94
CA VAL A 50 27.11 -34.79 -2.69
C VAL A 50 27.67 -33.39 -2.82
N LEU A 51 28.86 -33.23 -3.44
CA LEU A 51 29.47 -31.90 -3.67
C LEU A 51 28.68 -31.08 -4.68
N SER A 52 28.14 -31.68 -5.72
CA SER A 52 27.30 -31.01 -6.72
C SER A 52 26.01 -30.48 -6.09
N VAL A 53 25.30 -31.37 -5.38
CA VAL A 53 24.05 -31.00 -4.67
C VAL A 53 24.29 -29.92 -3.63
N GLY A 54 25.40 -30.00 -2.89
CA GLY A 54 25.74 -29.03 -1.82
C GLY A 54 26.12 -27.62 -2.32
N ARG A 55 26.37 -27.44 -3.62
CA ARG A 55 26.68 -26.11 -4.23
C ARG A 55 25.46 -25.36 -4.70
N GLU A 56 24.36 -26.05 -4.91
CA GLU A 56 23.13 -25.44 -5.36
C GLU A 56 22.51 -24.62 -4.24
N LEU A 57 22.26 -23.32 -4.53
CA LEU A 57 21.64 -22.39 -3.61
C LEU A 57 20.16 -22.15 -3.94
N ASP A 58 19.73 -22.54 -5.13
CA ASP A 58 18.34 -22.57 -5.54
C ASP A 58 17.70 -23.88 -5.13
N LEU A 59 16.56 -23.80 -4.43
CA LEU A 59 15.91 -25.00 -3.87
C LEU A 59 15.41 -25.95 -4.98
N GLU A 60 14.82 -25.42 -6.05
CA GLU A 60 14.26 -26.23 -7.13
C GLU A 60 15.37 -26.98 -7.90
N GLN A 61 16.47 -26.27 -8.18
CA GLN A 61 17.66 -26.85 -8.80
C GLN A 61 18.30 -27.91 -7.89
N ALA A 62 18.38 -27.65 -6.59
CA ALA A 62 18.91 -28.61 -5.63
C ALA A 62 18.06 -29.89 -5.60
N LEU A 63 16.74 -29.78 -5.55
CA LEU A 63 15.82 -30.92 -5.56
C LEU A 63 15.95 -31.73 -6.87
N TYR A 64 16.02 -31.07 -8.01
CA TYR A 64 16.22 -31.75 -9.29
C TYR A 64 17.56 -32.49 -9.36
N SER A 65 18.63 -31.85 -8.93
CA SER A 65 20.00 -32.45 -8.88
C SER A 65 20.04 -33.66 -7.98
N ILE A 66 19.34 -33.66 -6.83
CA ILE A 66 19.22 -34.80 -5.92
C ILE A 66 18.57 -36.01 -6.62
N VAL A 67 17.42 -35.77 -7.29
CA VAL A 67 16.69 -36.86 -7.97
C VAL A 67 17.51 -37.44 -9.10
N GLN A 68 18.19 -36.60 -9.87
CA GLN A 68 19.06 -37.02 -10.96
C GLN A 68 20.26 -37.82 -10.45
N ALA A 69 20.93 -37.36 -9.40
CA ALA A 69 22.06 -38.07 -8.78
C ALA A 69 21.62 -39.43 -8.24
N ALA A 70 20.47 -39.50 -7.59
CA ALA A 70 19.92 -40.75 -7.08
C ALA A 70 19.67 -41.78 -8.19
N ALA A 71 19.06 -41.37 -9.31
CA ALA A 71 18.82 -42.25 -10.46
C ALA A 71 20.13 -42.84 -11.04
N VAL A 72 21.18 -42.02 -11.12
CA VAL A 72 22.48 -42.42 -11.69
C VAL A 72 23.25 -43.31 -10.73
N LEU A 73 23.35 -42.95 -9.45
CA LEU A 73 24.17 -43.67 -8.44
C LEU A 73 23.66 -45.07 -8.19
N VAL A 74 22.36 -45.28 -8.22
CA VAL A 74 21.72 -46.56 -7.92
C VAL A 74 21.27 -47.27 -9.18
N ASP A 75 21.60 -46.72 -10.35
CA ASP A 75 21.23 -47.26 -11.68
C ASP A 75 19.74 -47.59 -11.81
N ALA A 76 18.89 -46.64 -11.36
CA ALA A 76 17.44 -46.73 -11.47
C ALA A 76 16.97 -46.15 -12.79
N GLN A 77 15.89 -46.71 -13.35
CA GLN A 77 15.29 -46.20 -14.56
C GLN A 77 14.46 -44.95 -14.28
N TYR A 78 13.74 -44.93 -13.16
CA TYR A 78 12.89 -43.82 -12.73
C TYR A 78 13.25 -43.39 -11.32
N ALA A 79 13.27 -42.11 -11.09
CA ALA A 79 13.45 -41.52 -9.78
C ALA A 79 12.43 -40.39 -9.55
N ALA A 80 12.01 -40.24 -8.33
CA ALA A 80 11.12 -39.14 -7.95
C ALA A 80 11.42 -38.66 -6.52
N LEU A 81 11.13 -37.39 -6.28
CA LEU A 81 11.13 -36.76 -4.96
C LEU A 81 9.77 -36.20 -4.65
N GLY A 82 9.13 -36.69 -3.63
CA GLY A 82 7.87 -36.15 -3.12
C GLY A 82 8.12 -35.25 -1.91
N VAL A 83 7.73 -33.99 -2.00
CA VAL A 83 7.81 -33.01 -0.90
C VAL A 83 6.56 -33.14 -0.04
N ILE A 84 6.70 -33.28 1.26
CA ILE A 84 5.58 -33.37 2.18
C ILE A 84 5.01 -31.98 2.45
N GLY A 85 3.69 -31.86 2.26
CA GLY A 85 2.97 -30.61 2.49
C GLY A 85 2.88 -30.21 3.97
N PRO A 86 2.38 -29.00 4.24
CA PRO A 86 2.28 -28.45 5.60
C PRO A 86 1.41 -29.29 6.55
N ASP A 87 0.49 -30.09 6.01
CA ASP A 87 -0.39 -30.98 6.78
C ASP A 87 0.32 -32.23 7.31
N GLY A 88 1.56 -32.47 6.83
CA GLY A 88 2.36 -33.65 7.20
C GLY A 88 1.78 -34.98 6.71
N ARG A 89 0.79 -34.96 5.82
CA ARG A 89 0.03 -36.15 5.40
C ARG A 89 -0.02 -36.37 3.91
N ARG A 90 0.11 -35.30 3.13
CA ARG A 90 0.05 -35.35 1.67
C ARG A 90 1.29 -34.75 1.06
N LEU A 91 1.54 -35.10 -0.20
CA LEU A 91 2.58 -34.47 -1.00
C LEU A 91 2.07 -33.13 -1.53
N SER A 92 2.89 -32.09 -1.41
CA SER A 92 2.64 -30.77 -2.00
C SER A 92 3.27 -30.64 -3.40
N ASP A 93 4.42 -31.30 -3.60
CA ASP A 93 5.18 -31.26 -4.85
C ASP A 93 5.75 -32.65 -5.17
N PHE A 94 5.92 -32.89 -6.46
CA PHE A 94 6.43 -34.18 -6.94
C PHE A 94 7.31 -33.98 -8.17
N LEU A 95 8.63 -34.14 -8.00
CA LEU A 95 9.60 -34.03 -9.07
C LEU A 95 9.96 -35.42 -9.58
N THR A 96 10.08 -35.59 -10.89
CA THR A 96 10.38 -36.88 -11.51
C THR A 96 11.53 -36.81 -12.50
N VAL A 97 12.32 -37.88 -12.58
CA VAL A 97 13.38 -38.10 -13.57
C VAL A 97 13.16 -39.47 -14.22
N GLY A 98 13.39 -39.55 -15.53
CA GLY A 98 13.21 -40.77 -16.33
C GLY A 98 11.89 -40.85 -17.07
N LEU A 99 10.92 -39.95 -16.81
CA LEU A 99 9.67 -39.79 -17.58
C LEU A 99 9.80 -38.62 -18.56
N THR A 100 9.18 -38.74 -19.73
CA THR A 100 9.06 -37.62 -20.66
C THR A 100 7.88 -36.72 -20.30
N GLU A 101 7.90 -35.46 -20.74
CA GLU A 101 6.79 -34.53 -20.51
C GLU A 101 5.45 -35.05 -21.06
N GLU A 102 5.48 -35.76 -22.22
CA GLU A 102 4.30 -36.40 -22.77
C GLU A 102 3.75 -37.52 -21.88
N GLN A 103 4.63 -38.28 -21.22
CA GLN A 103 4.22 -39.32 -20.25
C GLN A 103 3.60 -38.69 -19.01
N ILE A 104 4.22 -37.67 -18.46
CA ILE A 104 3.71 -36.94 -17.29
C ILE A 104 2.31 -36.38 -17.61
N THR A 105 2.13 -35.72 -18.76
CA THR A 105 0.84 -35.17 -19.18
C THR A 105 -0.23 -36.25 -19.35
N ARG A 106 0.13 -37.44 -19.86
CA ARG A 106 -0.81 -38.56 -20.00
C ARG A 106 -1.20 -39.23 -18.69
N ILE A 107 -0.29 -39.27 -17.71
CA ILE A 107 -0.56 -39.80 -16.37
C ILE A 107 -1.56 -38.88 -15.66
N GLY A 108 -1.47 -37.57 -15.85
CA GLY A 108 -2.38 -36.57 -15.27
C GLY A 108 -1.94 -36.10 -13.88
N ASN A 109 -2.84 -36.20 -12.91
CA ASN A 109 -2.60 -35.62 -11.58
C ASN A 109 -1.41 -36.23 -10.86
N TYR A 110 -0.64 -35.39 -10.20
CA TYR A 110 0.43 -35.81 -9.31
C TYR A 110 -0.09 -36.68 -8.16
N PRO A 111 0.73 -37.62 -7.62
CA PRO A 111 0.32 -38.46 -6.51
C PRO A 111 0.12 -37.65 -5.23
N GLU A 112 -0.99 -37.88 -4.54
CA GLU A 112 -1.33 -37.21 -3.29
C GLU A 112 -0.69 -37.86 -2.04
N GLY A 113 0.10 -38.92 -2.22
CA GLY A 113 0.73 -39.65 -1.10
C GLY A 113 -0.10 -40.80 -0.57
N HIS A 114 -0.87 -41.47 -1.45
CA HIS A 114 -1.53 -42.74 -1.13
C HIS A 114 -0.65 -43.96 -1.46
N GLY A 115 -1.03 -45.13 -0.94
CA GLY A 115 -0.32 -46.36 -1.23
C GLY A 115 1.08 -46.41 -0.61
N ILE A 116 2.07 -46.89 -1.37
CA ILE A 116 3.47 -47.04 -0.94
C ILE A 116 4.12 -45.67 -0.65
N LEU A 117 3.78 -44.64 -1.42
CA LEU A 117 4.25 -43.28 -1.15
C LEU A 117 3.76 -42.75 0.20
N GLY A 118 2.50 -43.06 0.55
CA GLY A 118 1.92 -42.73 1.86
C GLY A 118 2.50 -43.56 3.01
N GLU A 119 3.00 -44.77 2.74
CA GLU A 119 3.66 -45.58 3.75
C GLU A 119 4.94 -44.91 4.27
N LEU A 120 5.76 -44.35 3.36
CA LEU A 120 6.97 -43.61 3.73
C LEU A 120 6.67 -42.26 4.41
N ILE A 121 5.49 -41.69 4.21
CA ILE A 121 5.07 -40.50 4.95
C ILE A 121 4.71 -40.86 6.40
N ARG A 122 4.00 -41.99 6.61
CA ARG A 122 3.56 -42.46 7.93
C ARG A 122 4.69 -43.11 8.73
N HIS A 123 5.52 -43.89 8.05
CA HIS A 123 6.65 -44.62 8.61
C HIS A 123 7.92 -44.21 7.84
N PRO A 124 8.59 -43.11 8.24
CA PRO A 124 9.71 -42.54 7.49
C PRO A 124 11.01 -43.31 7.74
N GLU A 125 11.04 -44.54 7.28
CA GLU A 125 12.16 -45.47 7.30
C GLU A 125 12.45 -45.99 5.88
N PRO A 126 13.69 -46.36 5.55
CA PRO A 126 14.00 -46.94 4.25
C PRO A 126 13.11 -48.14 3.95
N LEU A 127 12.55 -48.19 2.73
CA LEU A 127 11.67 -49.27 2.27
C LEU A 127 12.17 -49.79 0.93
N ARG A 128 12.53 -51.10 0.89
CA ARG A 128 13.00 -51.79 -0.29
C ARG A 128 12.08 -52.94 -0.62
N LEU A 129 11.56 -52.94 -1.88
CA LEU A 129 10.60 -53.95 -2.35
C LEU A 129 11.11 -54.58 -3.64
N VAL A 130 11.10 -55.92 -3.68
CA VAL A 130 11.37 -56.70 -4.89
C VAL A 130 10.21 -56.59 -5.86
N LYS A 131 8.98 -56.54 -5.34
CA LYS A 131 7.75 -56.36 -6.10
C LYS A 131 6.78 -55.43 -5.38
N ILE A 132 6.49 -54.29 -6.01
CA ILE A 132 5.54 -53.29 -5.51
C ILE A 132 4.16 -53.92 -5.27
N SER A 133 3.70 -54.77 -6.18
CA SER A 133 2.34 -55.36 -6.14
C SER A 133 2.12 -56.36 -4.96
N GLU A 134 3.18 -56.83 -4.34
CA GLU A 134 3.11 -57.80 -3.20
C GLU A 134 3.03 -57.08 -1.84
N HIS A 135 3.26 -55.76 -1.79
CA HIS A 135 3.19 -55.00 -0.54
C HIS A 135 1.74 -54.66 -0.16
N SER A 136 1.39 -54.80 1.10
CA SER A 136 0.02 -54.58 1.62
C SER A 136 -0.53 -53.19 1.39
N ALA A 137 0.33 -52.18 1.33
CA ALA A 137 -0.03 -50.81 1.03
C ALA A 137 -0.10 -50.49 -0.49
N SER A 138 0.15 -51.49 -1.37
CA SER A 138 0.11 -51.24 -2.81
C SER A 138 -1.32 -50.97 -3.30
N TYR A 139 -1.53 -49.85 -3.96
CA TYR A 139 -2.81 -49.42 -4.51
C TYR A 139 -2.89 -49.59 -6.04
N GLY A 140 -1.82 -50.05 -6.68
CA GLY A 140 -1.65 -50.06 -8.13
C GLY A 140 -1.21 -48.69 -8.67
N PHE A 141 -1.21 -48.58 -9.98
CA PHE A 141 -0.79 -47.36 -10.71
C PHE A 141 -1.96 -46.73 -11.44
N PRO A 142 -1.96 -45.40 -11.60
CA PRO A 142 -2.97 -44.73 -12.40
C PRO A 142 -2.91 -45.16 -13.89
N PRO A 143 -3.97 -44.92 -14.68
CA PRO A 143 -3.95 -45.17 -16.11
C PRO A 143 -2.77 -44.49 -16.81
N ASN A 144 -2.18 -45.15 -17.81
CA ASN A 144 -1.03 -44.67 -18.58
C ASN A 144 0.31 -44.58 -17.84
N HIS A 145 0.35 -44.97 -16.56
CA HIS A 145 1.60 -45.05 -15.81
C HIS A 145 2.46 -46.21 -16.33
N PRO A 146 3.76 -46.02 -16.52
CA PRO A 146 4.62 -47.14 -16.88
C PRO A 146 4.62 -48.24 -15.81
N PRO A 147 4.70 -49.51 -16.18
CA PRO A 147 4.75 -50.59 -15.20
C PRO A 147 6.04 -50.48 -14.38
N MET A 148 5.89 -50.57 -13.06
CA MET A 148 7.02 -50.55 -12.12
C MET A 148 6.90 -51.73 -11.15
N ASN A 149 8.01 -52.44 -10.99
CA ASN A 149 8.06 -53.67 -10.16
C ASN A 149 8.94 -53.49 -8.92
N THR A 150 10.19 -53.06 -9.13
CA THR A 150 11.14 -52.90 -8.02
C THR A 150 11.06 -51.49 -7.44
N PHE A 151 11.26 -51.37 -6.13
CA PHE A 151 11.12 -50.08 -5.42
C PHE A 151 12.19 -49.96 -4.34
N LEU A 152 12.74 -48.75 -4.23
CA LEU A 152 13.56 -48.31 -3.11
C LEU A 152 13.16 -46.88 -2.73
N GLY A 153 12.72 -46.70 -1.50
CA GLY A 153 12.34 -45.38 -0.99
C GLY A 153 13.08 -45.05 0.29
N VAL A 154 13.55 -43.81 0.41
CA VAL A 154 14.21 -43.32 1.63
C VAL A 154 13.69 -41.94 2.02
N PRO A 155 13.55 -41.62 3.32
CA PRO A 155 13.15 -40.30 3.76
C PRO A 155 14.31 -39.31 3.67
N ILE A 156 14.02 -38.07 3.24
CA ILE A 156 14.94 -36.95 3.34
C ILE A 156 14.57 -36.15 4.60
N ARG A 157 15.50 -36.05 5.52
CA ARG A 157 15.32 -35.31 6.78
C ARG A 157 16.09 -34.01 6.74
N VAL A 158 15.39 -32.93 7.08
CA VAL A 158 15.97 -31.61 7.32
C VAL A 158 15.91 -31.41 8.83
N ARG A 159 17.05 -31.44 9.51
CA ARG A 159 17.10 -31.46 10.98
C ARG A 159 16.28 -32.64 11.53
N ASP A 160 15.26 -32.36 12.36
CA ASP A 160 14.43 -33.39 13.00
C ASP A 160 13.12 -33.66 12.26
N GLN A 161 12.88 -33.00 11.11
CA GLN A 161 11.64 -33.11 10.35
C GLN A 161 11.86 -33.84 9.03
N VAL A 162 10.90 -34.64 8.63
CA VAL A 162 10.89 -35.27 7.30
C VAL A 162 10.40 -34.20 6.30
N PHE A 163 11.30 -33.82 5.42
CA PHE A 163 11.01 -32.85 4.34
C PHE A 163 10.25 -33.49 3.19
N GLY A 164 10.62 -34.72 2.86
CA GLY A 164 10.09 -35.45 1.74
C GLY A 164 10.68 -36.82 1.66
N ASN A 165 10.36 -37.54 0.59
CA ASN A 165 10.90 -38.87 0.35
C ASN A 165 11.46 -38.97 -1.07
N LEU A 166 12.55 -39.69 -1.21
CA LEU A 166 13.18 -40.02 -2.46
C LEU A 166 12.79 -41.46 -2.86
N TYR A 167 12.27 -41.61 -4.06
CA TYR A 167 11.74 -42.86 -4.58
C TYR A 167 12.49 -43.26 -5.85
N LEU A 168 12.91 -44.52 -5.91
CA LEU A 168 13.54 -45.14 -7.09
C LEU A 168 12.75 -46.36 -7.49
N THR A 169 12.59 -46.54 -8.80
CA THR A 169 11.91 -47.72 -9.33
C THR A 169 12.63 -48.24 -10.56
N GLU A 170 12.47 -49.52 -10.84
CA GLU A 170 13.06 -50.24 -11.97
C GLU A 170 14.59 -50.15 -11.98
N LYS A 171 15.24 -51.01 -11.16
CA LYS A 171 16.68 -51.22 -11.24
C LYS A 171 17.05 -51.71 -12.64
N ARG A 172 17.96 -51.05 -13.32
CA ARG A 172 18.36 -51.42 -14.67
C ARG A 172 19.02 -52.80 -14.69
N GLY A 173 18.97 -53.49 -15.81
CA GLY A 173 19.50 -54.84 -15.95
C GLY A 173 18.63 -55.95 -15.34
N GLY A 174 17.39 -55.66 -14.88
CA GLY A 174 16.45 -56.64 -14.32
C GLY A 174 16.81 -57.13 -12.93
N ALA A 175 17.73 -56.45 -12.24
CA ALA A 175 18.15 -56.74 -10.88
C ALA A 175 17.16 -56.12 -9.86
N HIS A 176 17.30 -56.49 -8.59
CA HIS A 176 16.60 -55.87 -7.48
C HIS A 176 17.53 -54.88 -6.78
N PHE A 177 16.99 -53.88 -6.11
CA PHE A 177 17.76 -53.03 -5.23
C PHE A 177 18.27 -53.82 -4.03
N ASP A 178 19.54 -53.70 -3.70
CA ASP A 178 20.21 -54.39 -2.62
C ASP A 178 20.50 -53.45 -1.41
N GLU A 179 21.22 -53.96 -0.38
CA GLU A 179 21.58 -53.19 0.81
C GLU A 179 22.60 -52.08 0.52
N ASP A 180 23.47 -52.32 -0.48
CA ASP A 180 24.44 -51.32 -0.90
C ASP A 180 23.74 -50.14 -1.59
N ASP A 181 22.73 -50.41 -2.42
CA ASP A 181 21.87 -49.38 -3.06
C ASP A 181 21.14 -48.55 -2.01
N GLU A 182 20.56 -49.20 -0.98
CA GLU A 182 19.89 -48.56 0.13
C GLU A 182 20.84 -47.67 0.94
N SER A 183 22.05 -48.15 1.21
CA SER A 183 23.07 -47.39 1.94
C SER A 183 23.54 -46.15 1.17
N VAL A 184 23.78 -46.30 -0.15
CA VAL A 184 24.15 -45.20 -1.03
C VAL A 184 23.03 -44.14 -1.09
N LEU A 185 21.79 -44.59 -1.29
CA LEU A 185 20.63 -43.68 -1.37
C LEU A 185 20.37 -42.97 -0.03
N SER A 186 20.49 -43.68 1.08
CA SER A 186 20.33 -43.09 2.42
C SER A 186 21.43 -42.06 2.72
N THR A 187 22.67 -42.32 2.29
CA THR A 187 23.75 -41.34 2.41
C THR A 187 23.49 -40.07 1.57
N LEU A 188 22.98 -40.24 0.33
CA LEU A 188 22.59 -39.12 -0.52
C LEU A 188 21.42 -38.36 0.09
N ALA A 189 20.45 -39.04 0.70
CA ALA A 189 19.31 -38.42 1.36
C ALA A 189 19.71 -37.53 2.56
N VAL A 190 20.74 -37.95 3.31
CA VAL A 190 21.32 -37.12 4.39
C VAL A 190 21.97 -35.84 3.81
N ALA A 191 22.79 -36.00 2.76
CA ALA A 191 23.41 -34.86 2.08
C ALA A 191 22.38 -33.92 1.46
N ALA A 192 21.32 -34.49 0.86
CA ALA A 192 20.18 -33.76 0.33
C ALA A 192 19.49 -32.93 1.40
N GLY A 193 19.27 -33.48 2.60
CA GLY A 193 18.70 -32.74 3.73
C GLY A 193 19.51 -31.51 4.11
N VAL A 194 20.83 -31.61 4.12
CA VAL A 194 21.72 -30.47 4.39
C VAL A 194 21.67 -29.43 3.26
N ALA A 195 21.67 -29.87 2.01
CA ALA A 195 21.60 -28.97 0.87
C ALA A 195 20.27 -28.20 0.82
N ILE A 196 19.16 -28.89 1.10
CA ILE A 196 17.82 -28.28 1.19
C ILE A 196 17.75 -27.25 2.32
N ASP A 197 18.32 -27.57 3.52
CA ASP A 197 18.37 -26.61 4.63
C ASP A 197 19.17 -25.36 4.26
N ASN A 198 20.33 -25.56 3.61
CA ASN A 198 21.17 -24.46 3.14
C ASN A 198 20.48 -23.59 2.08
N ALA A 199 19.82 -24.17 1.08
CA ALA A 199 19.08 -23.44 0.05
C ALA A 199 17.94 -22.63 0.68
N ARG A 200 17.17 -23.21 1.60
CA ARG A 200 16.11 -22.51 2.35
C ARG A 200 16.63 -21.34 3.17
N LEU A 201 17.70 -21.56 3.93
CA LEU A 201 18.34 -20.51 4.73
C LEU A 201 18.88 -19.37 3.85
N TYR A 202 19.44 -19.70 2.71
CA TYR A 202 19.94 -18.73 1.74
C TYR A 202 18.79 -17.88 1.15
N GLU A 203 17.71 -18.53 0.72
CA GLU A 203 16.53 -17.81 0.22
C GLU A 203 15.88 -16.92 1.29
N GLU A 204 15.77 -17.41 2.52
CA GLU A 204 15.26 -16.63 3.64
C GLU A 204 16.17 -15.43 3.94
N SER A 205 17.49 -15.63 3.94
CA SER A 205 18.47 -14.55 4.12
C SER A 205 18.37 -13.51 3.01
N ARG A 206 18.30 -13.93 1.74
CA ARG A 206 18.14 -13.02 0.59
C ARG A 206 16.82 -12.25 0.62
N ARG A 207 15.73 -12.90 1.06
CA ARG A 207 14.44 -12.24 1.21
C ARG A 207 14.50 -11.19 2.30
N ARG A 208 15.12 -11.51 3.45
CA ARG A 208 15.32 -10.58 4.55
C ARG A 208 16.18 -9.38 4.15
N GLU A 209 17.26 -9.62 3.39
CA GLU A 209 18.12 -8.55 2.86
C GLU A 209 17.33 -7.60 1.95
N ARG A 210 16.52 -8.14 1.02
CA ARG A 210 15.65 -7.32 0.15
C ARG A 210 14.67 -6.46 0.94
N TRP A 211 14.06 -7.02 1.99
CA TRP A 211 13.18 -6.24 2.87
C TRP A 211 13.92 -5.12 3.61
N LEU A 212 15.12 -5.38 4.13
CA LEU A 212 15.94 -4.38 4.82
C LEU A 212 16.40 -3.28 3.87
N GLN A 213 16.82 -3.63 2.66
CA GLN A 213 17.23 -2.66 1.64
C GLN A 213 16.06 -1.77 1.24
N ALA A 214 14.92 -2.35 0.93
CA ALA A 214 13.71 -1.60 0.60
C ALA A 214 13.27 -0.68 1.75
N SER A 215 13.36 -1.15 3.00
CA SER A 215 13.10 -0.35 4.20
C SER A 215 14.04 0.86 4.31
N ALA A 216 15.32 0.68 4.00
CA ALA A 216 16.31 1.76 4.00
C ALA A 216 16.03 2.79 2.88
N GLU A 217 15.66 2.33 1.67
CA GLU A 217 15.28 3.19 0.55
C GLU A 217 14.05 4.05 0.89
N ILE A 218 13.02 3.45 1.48
CA ILE A 218 11.80 4.15 1.92
C ILE A 218 12.15 5.19 2.99
N THR A 219 12.95 4.81 3.98
CA THR A 219 13.39 5.74 5.04
C THR A 219 14.16 6.92 4.45
N HIS A 220 15.04 6.66 3.50
CA HIS A 220 15.79 7.70 2.79
C HIS A 220 14.85 8.64 2.03
N ALA A 221 13.88 8.10 1.29
CA ALA A 221 12.90 8.90 0.56
C ALA A 221 12.08 9.82 1.50
N ILE A 222 11.67 9.30 2.67
CA ILE A 222 10.95 10.07 3.70
C ILE A 222 11.83 11.21 4.22
N MET A 223 13.10 10.92 4.55
CA MET A 223 14.01 11.90 5.14
C MET A 223 14.47 12.96 4.13
N SER A 224 14.62 12.60 2.86
CA SER A 224 14.98 13.53 1.78
C SER A 224 13.83 14.47 1.37
N GLY A 225 12.63 14.26 1.91
CA GLY A 225 11.49 15.16 1.65
C GLY A 225 10.72 14.80 0.39
N SER A 226 10.80 13.56 -0.07
CA SER A 226 9.97 13.09 -1.18
C SER A 226 8.48 13.32 -0.91
N GLU A 227 7.73 13.62 -1.97
CA GLU A 227 6.29 13.77 -1.87
C GLU A 227 5.61 12.48 -1.41
N ARG A 228 4.49 12.60 -0.71
CA ARG A 228 3.70 11.49 -0.16
C ARG A 228 3.43 10.41 -1.20
N ASP A 229 2.97 10.80 -2.38
CA ASP A 229 2.61 9.88 -3.47
C ASP A 229 3.82 9.10 -3.99
N GLY A 230 4.99 9.74 -4.04
CA GLY A 230 6.25 9.10 -4.41
C GLY A 230 6.67 8.02 -3.40
N VAL A 231 6.52 8.30 -2.10
CA VAL A 231 6.83 7.33 -1.04
C VAL A 231 5.85 6.16 -1.04
N LEU A 232 4.54 6.41 -1.18
CA LEU A 232 3.53 5.35 -1.26
C LEU A 232 3.75 4.45 -2.49
N ARG A 233 4.11 5.04 -3.63
CA ARG A 233 4.47 4.30 -4.84
C ARG A 233 5.68 3.40 -4.60
N LEU A 234 6.76 3.94 -4.02
CA LEU A 234 7.96 3.17 -3.72
C LEU A 234 7.67 1.99 -2.79
N ILE A 235 6.85 2.19 -1.75
CA ILE A 235 6.41 1.13 -0.83
C ILE A 235 5.66 0.03 -1.59
N ALA A 236 4.71 0.41 -2.44
CA ALA A 236 3.91 -0.53 -3.21
C ALA A 236 4.77 -1.32 -4.21
N GLU A 237 5.67 -0.65 -4.95
CA GLU A 237 6.60 -1.28 -5.89
C GLU A 237 7.50 -2.31 -5.21
N ARG A 238 8.13 -1.93 -4.09
CA ARG A 238 9.01 -2.84 -3.34
C ARG A 238 8.25 -4.01 -2.71
N ALA A 239 7.05 -3.76 -2.18
CA ALA A 239 6.21 -4.82 -1.67
C ALA A 239 5.81 -5.83 -2.75
N MET A 240 5.44 -5.36 -3.95
CA MET A 240 5.15 -6.22 -5.11
C MET A 240 6.38 -7.03 -5.52
N GLU A 241 7.54 -6.38 -5.68
CA GLU A 241 8.77 -7.04 -6.11
C GLU A 241 9.19 -8.17 -5.15
N ILE A 242 9.14 -7.90 -3.83
CA ILE A 242 9.58 -8.87 -2.81
C ILE A 242 8.58 -10.02 -2.65
N THR A 243 7.29 -9.74 -2.80
CA THR A 243 6.23 -10.74 -2.58
C THR A 243 5.79 -11.47 -3.84
N GLY A 244 6.20 -11.00 -5.02
CA GLY A 244 5.71 -11.52 -6.31
C GLY A 244 4.24 -11.22 -6.56
N ALA A 245 3.70 -10.14 -5.96
CA ALA A 245 2.32 -9.73 -6.21
C ALA A 245 2.15 -9.14 -7.61
N ALA A 246 1.07 -9.47 -8.28
CA ALA A 246 0.71 -8.96 -9.60
C ALA A 246 0.02 -7.58 -9.53
N LEU A 247 -0.66 -7.30 -8.43
CA LEU A 247 -1.37 -6.05 -8.17
C LEU A 247 -1.06 -5.54 -6.76
N ALA A 248 -0.80 -4.24 -6.63
CA ALA A 248 -0.77 -3.53 -5.35
C ALA A 248 -1.74 -2.36 -5.37
N VAL A 249 -2.49 -2.19 -4.29
CA VAL A 249 -3.47 -1.11 -4.09
C VAL A 249 -3.23 -0.44 -2.74
N VAL A 250 -3.19 0.89 -2.72
CA VAL A 250 -3.20 1.68 -1.49
C VAL A 250 -4.51 2.44 -1.43
N ALA A 251 -5.28 2.18 -0.38
CA ALA A 251 -6.56 2.85 -0.16
C ALA A 251 -6.55 3.59 1.18
N VAL A 252 -7.18 4.77 1.19
CA VAL A 252 -7.28 5.64 2.37
C VAL A 252 -8.73 5.87 2.75
N PRO A 253 -9.05 6.04 4.05
CA PRO A 253 -10.40 6.35 4.49
C PRO A 253 -10.83 7.74 3.99
N MET A 254 -12.10 7.85 3.63
CA MET A 254 -12.75 9.13 3.34
C MET A 254 -13.20 9.82 4.65
N GLU A 255 -13.55 11.09 4.57
CA GLU A 255 -14.02 11.88 5.74
C GLU A 255 -15.23 11.24 6.44
N ASP A 256 -16.10 10.53 5.71
CA ASP A 256 -17.27 9.85 6.25
C ASP A 256 -16.98 8.53 6.97
N THR A 257 -15.73 8.07 6.97
CA THR A 257 -15.24 6.81 7.58
C THR A 257 -15.96 5.53 7.17
N SER A 258 -17.01 5.60 6.36
CA SER A 258 -17.78 4.45 5.87
C SER A 258 -17.19 3.82 4.61
N SER A 259 -16.32 4.55 3.93
CA SER A 259 -15.76 4.23 2.63
C SER A 259 -14.25 4.55 2.57
N LEU A 260 -13.56 3.83 1.70
CA LEU A 260 -12.15 4.09 1.36
C LEU A 260 -12.05 4.47 -0.11
N THR A 261 -11.15 5.37 -0.44
CA THR A 261 -10.79 5.65 -1.83
C THR A 261 -9.43 5.03 -2.17
N VAL A 262 -9.30 4.46 -3.37
CA VAL A 262 -8.05 3.95 -3.90
C VAL A 262 -7.23 5.12 -4.44
N GLU A 263 -6.19 5.51 -3.74
CA GLU A 263 -5.28 6.58 -4.17
C GLU A 263 -4.21 6.07 -5.15
N LEU A 264 -3.70 4.85 -4.91
CA LEU A 264 -2.65 4.26 -5.73
C LEU A 264 -3.02 2.83 -6.10
N ALA A 265 -2.82 2.48 -7.36
CA ALA A 265 -2.84 1.11 -7.85
C ALA A 265 -1.68 0.90 -8.82
N LEU A 266 -0.99 -0.24 -8.72
CA LEU A 266 0.15 -0.63 -9.53
C LEU A 266 0.03 -2.09 -9.94
N GLY A 267 0.47 -2.44 -11.15
CA GLY A 267 0.45 -3.81 -11.67
C GLY A 267 -0.71 -4.08 -12.59
N GLU A 268 -1.19 -5.34 -12.60
CA GLU A 268 -2.26 -5.79 -13.49
C GLU A 268 -3.57 -5.05 -13.21
N ASP A 269 -4.22 -4.57 -14.26
CA ASP A 269 -5.49 -3.83 -14.21
C ASP A 269 -5.50 -2.62 -13.22
N ALA A 270 -4.32 -2.04 -12.95
CA ALA A 270 -4.18 -0.94 -11.98
C ALA A 270 -5.13 0.24 -12.27
N ASP A 271 -5.34 0.57 -13.55
CA ASP A 271 -6.21 1.69 -13.94
C ASP A 271 -7.69 1.43 -13.60
N ALA A 272 -8.12 0.17 -13.60
CA ALA A 272 -9.46 -0.21 -13.19
C ALA A 272 -9.71 -0.06 -11.68
N HIS A 273 -8.64 0.01 -10.89
CA HIS A 273 -8.71 0.13 -9.43
C HIS A 273 -8.54 1.57 -8.94
N ARG A 274 -7.82 2.42 -9.70
CA ARG A 274 -7.52 3.80 -9.28
C ARG A 274 -8.78 4.67 -9.16
N GLY A 275 -8.91 5.38 -8.05
CA GLY A 275 -10.04 6.27 -7.78
C GLY A 275 -11.33 5.55 -7.37
N LEU A 276 -11.32 4.22 -7.23
CA LEU A 276 -12.47 3.48 -6.75
C LEU A 276 -12.78 3.83 -5.31
N VAL A 277 -14.08 3.92 -5.02
CA VAL A 277 -14.61 4.03 -3.67
C VAL A 277 -15.09 2.66 -3.20
N LEU A 278 -14.51 2.16 -2.13
CA LEU A 278 -14.75 0.82 -1.58
C LEU A 278 -15.46 0.91 -0.24
N PRO A 279 -16.56 0.20 -0.03
CA PRO A 279 -17.24 0.17 1.26
C PRO A 279 -16.41 -0.62 2.28
N VAL A 280 -16.32 -0.14 3.52
CA VAL A 280 -15.60 -0.79 4.62
C VAL A 280 -16.15 -2.21 4.88
N GLY A 281 -17.48 -2.39 4.85
CA GLY A 281 -18.10 -3.67 5.22
C GLY A 281 -18.02 -4.79 4.17
N LYS A 282 -17.63 -4.49 2.90
CA LYS A 282 -17.69 -5.45 1.78
C LYS A 282 -16.41 -5.45 0.94
N SER A 283 -15.26 -5.29 1.58
CA SER A 283 -13.96 -5.38 0.93
C SER A 283 -12.91 -5.90 1.90
N LEU A 284 -11.90 -6.60 1.37
CA LEU A 284 -10.76 -7.09 2.16
C LEU A 284 -10.01 -5.91 2.80
N ILE A 285 -9.86 -4.83 2.03
CA ILE A 285 -9.25 -3.56 2.46
C ILE A 285 -10.04 -2.95 3.62
N GLY A 286 -11.36 -2.85 3.49
CA GLY A 286 -12.22 -2.29 4.52
C GLY A 286 -12.21 -3.13 5.81
N ARG A 287 -12.11 -4.44 5.67
CA ARG A 287 -11.99 -5.33 6.82
C ARG A 287 -10.66 -5.15 7.56
N ALA A 288 -9.55 -5.06 6.82
CA ALA A 288 -8.25 -4.77 7.42
C ALA A 288 -8.22 -3.41 8.15
N LEU A 289 -8.94 -2.41 7.61
CA LEU A 289 -9.14 -1.12 8.28
C LEU A 289 -9.92 -1.27 9.59
N ALA A 290 -11.09 -1.94 9.55
CA ALA A 290 -11.98 -2.06 10.69
C ALA A 290 -11.38 -2.89 11.84
N GLU A 291 -10.65 -3.96 11.51
CA GLU A 291 -9.99 -4.83 12.48
C GLU A 291 -8.62 -4.29 12.93
N ALA A 292 -8.08 -3.25 12.27
CA ALA A 292 -6.70 -2.76 12.42
C ALA A 292 -5.66 -3.89 12.39
N ALA A 293 -5.93 -4.92 11.58
CA ALA A 293 -5.17 -6.15 11.50
C ALA A 293 -4.97 -6.59 10.05
N THR A 294 -3.90 -7.36 9.82
CA THR A 294 -3.65 -7.96 8.50
C THR A 294 -4.67 -9.05 8.23
N VAL A 295 -5.32 -8.97 7.07
CA VAL A 295 -6.33 -9.94 6.62
C VAL A 295 -5.83 -10.58 5.33
N THR A 296 -5.94 -11.92 5.23
CA THR A 296 -5.58 -12.68 4.04
C THR A 296 -6.80 -13.31 3.38
N SER A 297 -6.71 -13.53 2.08
CA SER A 297 -7.67 -14.30 1.29
C SER A 297 -6.90 -15.34 0.47
N PRO A 298 -7.32 -16.60 0.43
CA PRO A 298 -6.73 -17.60 -0.46
C PRO A 298 -7.07 -17.35 -1.94
N ASP A 299 -8.20 -16.71 -2.22
CA ASP A 299 -8.64 -16.37 -3.58
C ASP A 299 -9.64 -15.20 -3.52
N VAL A 300 -9.23 -14.04 -4.00
CA VAL A 300 -10.08 -12.83 -4.00
C VAL A 300 -11.27 -12.92 -4.96
N SER A 301 -11.19 -13.79 -5.96
CA SER A 301 -12.27 -13.99 -6.94
C SER A 301 -13.44 -14.79 -6.38
N GLN A 302 -13.20 -15.59 -5.34
CA GLN A 302 -14.18 -16.46 -4.70
C GLN A 302 -14.47 -16.09 -3.24
N ASP A 303 -13.88 -15.02 -2.74
CA ASP A 303 -14.02 -14.61 -1.35
C ASP A 303 -15.37 -13.92 -1.11
N GLU A 304 -16.27 -14.57 -0.39
CA GLU A 304 -17.60 -14.05 -0.05
C GLU A 304 -17.60 -12.73 0.73
N ARG A 305 -16.46 -12.39 1.34
CA ARG A 305 -16.26 -11.12 2.06
C ARG A 305 -16.07 -9.92 1.14
N ILE A 306 -15.83 -10.16 -0.16
CA ILE A 306 -15.55 -9.15 -1.16
C ILE A 306 -16.76 -9.00 -2.06
N SER A 307 -17.20 -7.75 -2.32
CA SER A 307 -18.29 -7.50 -3.27
C SER A 307 -17.86 -7.92 -4.69
N PRO A 308 -18.63 -8.78 -5.37
CA PRO A 308 -18.28 -9.26 -6.70
C PRO A 308 -18.44 -8.20 -7.80
N ASP A 309 -19.06 -7.07 -7.51
CA ASP A 309 -19.45 -6.07 -8.51
C ASP A 309 -18.71 -4.73 -8.33
N PRO A 310 -18.06 -4.21 -9.38
CA PRO A 310 -17.73 -4.84 -10.66
C PRO A 310 -16.62 -5.90 -10.51
N PRO A 311 -16.53 -6.91 -11.41
CA PRO A 311 -15.48 -7.93 -11.35
C PRO A 311 -14.11 -7.26 -11.57
N ARG A 312 -13.28 -7.26 -10.53
CA ARG A 312 -12.01 -6.51 -10.50
C ARG A 312 -10.79 -7.39 -10.38
N PHE A 313 -11.00 -8.66 -10.06
CA PHE A 313 -9.92 -9.58 -9.72
C PHE A 313 -9.87 -10.77 -10.71
N THR A 314 -10.23 -10.53 -11.98
CA THR A 314 -10.15 -11.57 -13.00
C THR A 314 -8.69 -11.99 -13.21
N GLY A 315 -8.41 -13.30 -13.11
CA GLY A 315 -7.04 -13.82 -13.20
C GLY A 315 -6.18 -13.64 -11.95
N LEU A 316 -6.71 -12.99 -10.92
CA LEU A 316 -6.07 -12.81 -9.62
C LEU A 316 -6.59 -13.84 -8.60
N GLY A 317 -5.78 -14.16 -7.61
CA GLY A 317 -6.05 -15.21 -6.63
C GLY A 317 -5.71 -14.79 -5.19
N PRO A 318 -4.64 -15.30 -4.59
CA PRO A 318 -4.30 -15.03 -3.19
C PRO A 318 -4.03 -13.54 -2.93
N ALA A 319 -4.53 -13.03 -1.81
CA ALA A 319 -4.34 -11.64 -1.42
C ALA A 319 -4.03 -11.45 0.07
N VAL A 320 -3.40 -10.33 0.37
CA VAL A 320 -3.16 -9.84 1.72
C VAL A 320 -3.43 -8.34 1.79
N ALA A 321 -4.22 -7.93 2.79
CA ALA A 321 -4.48 -6.52 3.12
C ALA A 321 -3.84 -6.21 4.48
N ALA A 322 -2.95 -5.21 4.52
CA ALA A 322 -2.27 -4.77 5.73
C ALA A 322 -2.61 -3.31 6.05
N PRO A 323 -3.02 -2.98 7.30
CA PRO A 323 -3.33 -1.61 7.68
C PRO A 323 -2.07 -0.75 7.74
N ILE A 324 -2.17 0.48 7.24
CA ILE A 324 -1.14 1.53 7.34
C ILE A 324 -1.35 2.27 8.65
N GLY A 325 -0.58 1.91 9.68
CA GLY A 325 -0.74 2.41 11.04
C GLY A 325 -1.27 1.34 12.00
N SER A 326 -1.58 1.73 13.23
CA SER A 326 -2.04 0.82 14.28
C SER A 326 -3.13 1.45 15.14
N GLY A 327 -4.05 0.64 15.67
CA GLY A 327 -5.14 1.08 16.54
C GLY A 327 -6.03 2.15 15.88
N GLU A 328 -6.33 3.21 16.59
CA GLU A 328 -7.13 4.36 16.10
C GLU A 328 -6.36 5.22 15.06
N GLY A 329 -5.06 4.99 14.89
CA GLY A 329 -4.18 5.71 13.96
C GLY A 329 -4.04 5.06 12.59
N VAL A 330 -4.94 4.16 12.18
CA VAL A 330 -4.90 3.56 10.83
C VAL A 330 -5.27 4.62 9.79
N ARG A 331 -4.32 4.95 8.91
CA ARG A 331 -4.42 5.99 7.89
C ARG A 331 -4.76 5.47 6.50
N GLY A 332 -4.76 4.15 6.32
CA GLY A 332 -5.05 3.50 5.06
C GLY A 332 -4.77 2.01 5.11
N VAL A 333 -4.84 1.34 3.97
CA VAL A 333 -4.58 -0.09 3.82
C VAL A 333 -3.80 -0.34 2.54
N VAL A 334 -2.78 -1.19 2.61
CA VAL A 334 -2.09 -1.75 1.45
C VAL A 334 -2.66 -3.13 1.16
N LEU A 335 -3.12 -3.36 -0.06
CA LEU A 335 -3.54 -4.66 -0.57
C LEU A 335 -2.51 -5.14 -1.59
N LEU A 336 -2.06 -6.37 -1.47
CA LEU A 336 -1.26 -7.09 -2.46
C LEU A 336 -2.02 -8.30 -2.94
N VAL A 337 -2.04 -8.55 -4.24
CA VAL A 337 -2.75 -9.68 -4.85
C VAL A 337 -1.81 -10.41 -5.81
N ARG A 338 -1.77 -11.73 -5.73
CA ARG A 338 -1.04 -12.62 -6.64
C ARG A 338 -1.93 -13.09 -7.78
N GLN A 339 -1.33 -13.61 -8.84
CA GLN A 339 -2.07 -14.28 -9.92
C GLN A 339 -2.76 -15.56 -9.40
N ALA A 340 -3.85 -15.92 -10.07
CA ALA A 340 -4.56 -17.16 -9.77
C ALA A 340 -3.64 -18.39 -9.92
N GLY A 341 -3.77 -19.35 -8.99
CA GLY A 341 -2.94 -20.54 -8.98
C GLY A 341 -1.59 -20.39 -8.26
N GLN A 342 -1.20 -19.19 -7.86
CA GLN A 342 -0.02 -18.99 -7.02
C GLN A 342 -0.29 -19.36 -5.54
N THR A 343 0.79 -19.52 -4.77
CA THR A 343 0.70 -19.86 -3.33
C THR A 343 0.12 -18.71 -2.52
N MET A 344 -0.67 -19.04 -1.50
CA MET A 344 -1.22 -18.05 -0.57
C MET A 344 -0.11 -17.32 0.22
N PHE A 345 -0.43 -16.14 0.75
CA PHE A 345 0.49 -15.40 1.63
C PHE A 345 0.59 -16.07 2.99
N PHE A 346 1.81 -16.39 3.41
CA PHE A 346 2.10 -16.99 4.71
C PHE A 346 2.51 -15.93 5.73
N GLU A 347 2.44 -16.27 7.01
CA GLU A 347 2.80 -15.37 8.11
C GLU A 347 4.22 -14.79 8.00
N ARG A 348 5.19 -15.60 7.52
CA ARG A 348 6.58 -15.16 7.23
C ARG A 348 6.69 -14.05 6.18
N GLU A 349 5.66 -13.84 5.37
CA GLU A 349 5.59 -12.78 4.35
C GLU A 349 4.76 -11.59 4.84
N THR A 350 3.74 -11.84 5.65
CA THR A 350 2.85 -10.80 6.17
C THR A 350 3.49 -9.98 7.30
N GLU A 351 4.39 -10.56 8.11
CA GLU A 351 5.08 -9.83 9.17
C GLU A 351 5.98 -8.70 8.65
N PRO A 352 6.86 -8.92 7.63
CA PRO A 352 7.60 -7.81 7.02
C PRO A 352 6.69 -6.77 6.36
N LEU A 353 5.56 -7.17 5.78
CA LEU A 353 4.60 -6.24 5.19
C LEU A 353 3.99 -5.30 6.23
N LYS A 354 3.74 -5.78 7.46
CA LYS A 354 3.30 -4.92 8.57
C LYS A 354 4.33 -3.83 8.90
N ALA A 355 5.62 -4.18 8.88
CA ALA A 355 6.69 -3.20 9.09
C ALA A 355 6.73 -2.14 7.98
N PHE A 356 6.52 -2.53 6.72
CA PHE A 356 6.38 -1.61 5.59
C PHE A 356 5.16 -0.70 5.73
N ALA A 357 4.02 -1.26 6.09
CA ALA A 357 2.81 -0.49 6.34
C ALA A 357 2.99 0.52 7.50
N ALA A 358 3.74 0.17 8.54
CA ALA A 358 4.09 1.09 9.62
C ALA A 358 4.99 2.24 9.12
N GLN A 359 5.95 1.97 8.24
CA GLN A 359 6.77 3.03 7.62
C GLN A 359 5.93 3.94 6.72
N ALA A 360 4.97 3.38 5.98
CA ALA A 360 4.02 4.16 5.19
C ALA A 360 3.23 5.13 6.08
N ALA A 361 2.78 4.69 7.26
CA ALA A 361 2.07 5.54 8.21
C ALA A 361 2.93 6.72 8.68
N VAL A 362 4.20 6.48 9.01
CA VAL A 362 5.14 7.54 9.39
C VAL A 362 5.36 8.52 8.23
N ALA A 363 5.48 8.02 7.00
CA ALA A 363 5.64 8.85 5.81
C ALA A 363 4.44 9.76 5.59
N MET A 364 3.22 9.21 5.70
CA MET A 364 1.98 9.97 5.56
C MET A 364 1.86 11.05 6.65
N GLU A 365 2.16 10.72 7.90
CA GLU A 365 2.13 11.67 9.01
C GLU A 365 3.13 12.81 8.84
N LEU A 366 4.36 12.49 8.45
CA LEU A 366 5.38 13.52 8.21
C LEU A 366 5.01 14.44 7.05
N ALA A 367 4.45 13.90 5.96
CA ALA A 367 3.99 14.68 4.83
C ALA A 367 2.87 15.66 5.22
N GLU A 368 1.87 15.20 5.98
CA GLU A 368 0.78 16.04 6.50
C GLU A 368 1.31 17.14 7.43
N ARG A 369 2.22 16.80 8.35
CA ARG A 369 2.81 17.79 9.26
C ARG A 369 3.63 18.84 8.50
N ARG A 370 4.38 18.44 7.47
CA ARG A 370 5.11 19.38 6.60
C ARG A 370 4.17 20.32 5.87
N GLN A 371 3.14 19.78 5.24
CA GLN A 371 2.14 20.58 4.53
C GLN A 371 1.46 21.59 5.46
N THR A 372 1.09 21.15 6.66
CA THR A 372 0.50 22.03 7.68
C THR A 372 1.48 23.11 8.13
N ALA A 373 2.75 22.74 8.38
CA ALA A 373 3.79 23.69 8.78
C ALA A 373 4.09 24.73 7.68
N GLU A 374 4.13 24.31 6.42
CA GLU A 374 4.31 25.21 5.26
C GLU A 374 3.14 26.18 5.14
N GLN A 375 1.90 25.73 5.32
CA GLN A 375 0.73 26.57 5.33
C GLN A 375 0.78 27.61 6.46
N ILE A 376 1.13 27.19 7.69
CA ILE A 376 1.29 28.08 8.83
C ILE A 376 2.39 29.11 8.56
N ALA A 377 3.55 28.69 8.08
CA ALA A 377 4.65 29.60 7.77
C ALA A 377 4.27 30.64 6.70
N LEU A 378 3.53 30.22 5.66
CA LEU A 378 3.01 31.13 4.63
C LEU A 378 2.04 32.17 5.24
N LEU A 379 1.17 31.72 6.16
CA LEU A 379 0.23 32.60 6.87
C LEU A 379 0.97 33.62 7.78
N GLU A 380 1.94 33.15 8.55
CA GLU A 380 2.76 34.01 9.42
C GLU A 380 3.58 35.04 8.63
N ASP A 381 4.14 34.66 7.48
CA ASP A 381 4.89 35.57 6.60
C ASP A 381 3.99 36.67 6.03
N ARG A 382 2.78 36.28 5.59
CA ARG A 382 1.78 37.25 5.09
C ARG A 382 1.32 38.21 6.17
N ASP A 383 1.09 37.73 7.39
CA ASP A 383 0.72 38.57 8.53
C ASP A 383 1.84 39.52 8.95
N ARG A 384 3.09 39.09 8.85
CA ARG A 384 4.28 39.92 9.06
C ARG A 384 4.35 41.03 8.02
N ILE A 385 4.25 40.67 6.72
CA ILE A 385 4.28 41.64 5.60
C ILE A 385 3.15 42.67 5.75
N ALA A 386 1.93 42.23 6.10
CA ALA A 386 0.80 43.11 6.32
C ALA A 386 1.04 44.10 7.46
N ARG A 387 1.64 43.69 8.57
CA ARG A 387 2.02 44.57 9.69
C ARG A 387 3.13 45.56 9.29
N ASP A 388 4.17 45.07 8.65
CA ASP A 388 5.30 45.90 8.21
C ASP A 388 4.86 46.99 7.22
N LEU A 389 3.93 46.65 6.28
CA LEU A 389 3.35 47.62 5.37
C LEU A 389 2.47 48.66 6.09
N HIS A 390 1.68 48.22 7.07
CA HIS A 390 0.84 49.11 7.86
C HIS A 390 1.66 50.07 8.71
N ASP A 391 2.62 49.56 9.47
CA ASP A 391 3.31 50.34 10.49
C ASP A 391 4.43 51.20 9.90
N LEU A 392 5.14 50.72 8.87
CA LEU A 392 6.26 51.47 8.29
C LEU A 392 5.83 52.36 7.09
N ALA A 393 5.05 51.81 6.15
CA ALA A 393 4.72 52.52 4.91
C ALA A 393 3.59 53.51 5.13
N ILE A 394 2.46 53.07 5.69
CA ILE A 394 1.29 53.92 5.89
C ILE A 394 1.57 55.06 6.86
N GLN A 395 2.25 54.79 8.00
CA GLN A 395 2.58 55.82 8.97
C GLN A 395 3.53 56.87 8.40
N ARG A 396 4.57 56.46 7.63
CA ARG A 396 5.50 57.41 6.99
C ARG A 396 4.82 58.27 5.91
N LEU A 397 4.00 57.66 5.06
CA LEU A 397 3.29 58.38 4.02
C LEU A 397 2.30 59.39 4.64
N PHE A 398 1.60 59.00 5.68
CA PHE A 398 0.67 59.88 6.40
C PHE A 398 1.40 61.05 7.09
N ALA A 399 2.54 60.80 7.76
CA ALA A 399 3.34 61.85 8.36
C ALA A 399 3.93 62.84 7.31
N THR A 400 4.33 62.32 6.14
CA THR A 400 4.80 63.15 5.00
C THR A 400 3.67 63.99 4.43
N GLY A 401 2.47 63.43 4.26
CA GLY A 401 1.27 64.16 3.82
C GLY A 401 0.91 65.30 4.77
N MET A 402 0.89 65.02 6.09
CA MET A 402 0.66 66.10 7.10
C MET A 402 1.70 67.21 7.04
N THR A 403 2.98 66.85 6.85
CA THR A 403 4.07 67.85 6.73
C THR A 403 3.88 68.71 5.50
N LEU A 404 3.58 68.10 4.34
CA LEU A 404 3.32 68.83 3.09
C LEU A 404 2.06 69.71 3.22
N GLN A 405 1.00 69.22 3.84
CA GLN A 405 -0.25 69.97 4.07
C GLN A 405 0.00 71.19 4.99
N SER A 406 0.83 71.01 6.02
CA SER A 406 1.25 72.11 6.89
C SER A 406 2.10 73.13 6.14
N ALA A 407 3.06 72.69 5.33
CA ALA A 407 3.91 73.57 4.52
C ALA A 407 3.10 74.34 3.46
N GLY A 408 2.09 73.74 2.87
CA GLY A 408 1.18 74.37 1.92
C GLY A 408 0.52 75.67 2.41
N ARG A 409 0.30 75.75 3.76
CA ARG A 409 -0.31 76.97 4.37
C ARG A 409 0.59 78.21 4.32
N PHE A 410 1.89 78.03 4.08
CA PHE A 410 2.87 79.12 4.03
C PHE A 410 3.34 79.44 2.60
N ILE A 411 2.74 78.79 1.58
CA ILE A 411 3.10 79.00 0.18
C ILE A 411 2.18 80.06 -0.43
N GLU A 412 2.74 81.20 -0.75
CA GLU A 412 2.02 82.34 -1.40
C GLU A 412 1.94 82.20 -2.94
N HIS A 413 2.84 81.37 -3.53
CA HIS A 413 2.88 81.19 -4.99
C HIS A 413 1.79 80.24 -5.47
N PRO A 414 0.83 80.64 -6.34
CA PRO A 414 -0.31 79.78 -6.68
C PRO A 414 0.03 78.43 -7.30
N GLU A 415 0.96 78.41 -8.28
CA GLU A 415 1.40 77.13 -8.91
C GLU A 415 2.09 76.19 -7.94
N ALA A 416 2.90 76.73 -6.98
CA ALA A 416 3.55 75.92 -5.98
C ALA A 416 2.57 75.34 -4.97
N SER A 417 1.58 76.10 -4.56
CA SER A 417 0.46 75.63 -3.68
C SER A 417 -0.35 74.53 -4.34
N GLU A 418 -0.66 74.67 -5.64
CA GLU A 418 -1.36 73.63 -6.39
C GLU A 418 -0.56 72.35 -6.57
N ARG A 419 0.77 72.43 -6.76
CA ARG A 419 1.66 71.26 -6.82
C ARG A 419 1.72 70.51 -5.49
N VAL A 420 1.80 71.22 -4.36
CA VAL A 420 1.79 70.63 -3.03
C VAL A 420 0.43 69.95 -2.73
N ALA A 421 -0.67 70.58 -3.08
CA ALA A 421 -1.97 69.99 -2.92
C ALA A 421 -2.12 68.68 -3.72
N ARG A 422 -1.70 68.64 -4.98
CA ARG A 422 -1.67 67.41 -5.80
C ARG A 422 -0.77 66.33 -5.18
N ALA A 423 0.38 66.67 -4.63
CA ALA A 423 1.26 65.70 -3.96
C ALA A 423 0.62 65.10 -2.68
N VAL A 424 -0.17 65.88 -1.95
CA VAL A 424 -0.96 65.38 -0.80
C VAL A 424 -2.04 64.43 -1.26
N ASP A 425 -2.76 64.77 -2.33
CA ASP A 425 -3.83 63.90 -2.88
C ASP A 425 -3.25 62.61 -3.41
N ASP A 426 -2.07 62.60 -4.10
CA ASP A 426 -1.36 61.41 -4.58
C ASP A 426 -0.92 60.49 -3.42
N LEU A 427 -0.46 61.08 -2.29
CA LEU A 427 -0.12 60.33 -1.09
C LEU A 427 -1.34 59.68 -0.46
N ASP A 428 -2.46 60.37 -0.37
CA ASP A 428 -3.70 59.84 0.18
C ASP A 428 -4.26 58.72 -0.70
N GLU A 429 -4.16 58.85 -2.04
CA GLU A 429 -4.52 57.77 -2.97
C GLU A 429 -3.60 56.55 -2.80
N THR A 430 -2.29 56.79 -2.68
CA THR A 430 -1.32 55.70 -2.43
C THR A 430 -1.60 54.98 -1.12
N ILE A 431 -1.92 55.69 -0.04
CA ILE A 431 -2.33 55.10 1.24
C ILE A 431 -3.60 54.26 1.08
N LYS A 432 -4.59 54.70 0.31
CA LYS A 432 -5.81 53.94 0.02
C LYS A 432 -5.51 52.65 -0.74
N ILE A 433 -4.62 52.71 -1.76
CA ILE A 433 -4.20 51.55 -2.54
C ILE A 433 -3.46 50.53 -1.63
N ILE A 434 -2.51 50.96 -0.81
CA ILE A 434 -1.78 50.09 0.11
C ILE A 434 -2.74 49.43 1.11
N ARG A 435 -3.67 50.19 1.71
CA ARG A 435 -4.71 49.63 2.60
C ARG A 435 -5.56 48.59 1.90
N SER A 436 -6.01 48.86 0.68
CA SER A 436 -6.84 47.92 -0.08
C SER A 436 -6.06 46.65 -0.44
N THR A 437 -4.76 46.77 -0.74
CA THR A 437 -3.88 45.64 -1.02
C THR A 437 -3.65 44.77 0.23
N ILE A 438 -3.35 45.37 1.39
CA ILE A 438 -3.23 44.68 2.68
C ILE A 438 -4.55 43.97 3.03
N PHE A 439 -5.68 44.64 2.82
CA PHE A 439 -6.99 44.07 3.05
C PHE A 439 -7.28 42.92 2.09
N GLY A 440 -6.90 43.04 0.81
CA GLY A 440 -7.01 41.98 -0.19
C GLY A 440 -6.13 40.77 0.11
N LEU A 441 -4.95 40.98 0.69
CA LEU A 441 -4.06 39.89 1.18
C LEU A 441 -4.71 39.14 2.37
N ARG A 442 -5.38 39.82 3.30
CA ARG A 442 -6.14 39.26 4.41
C ARG A 442 -7.45 38.58 3.98
N SER A 443 -8.14 39.16 3.00
CA SER A 443 -9.46 38.68 2.54
C SER A 443 -9.40 37.46 1.63
N ARG A 444 -8.26 37.16 0.98
CA ARG A 444 -8.09 35.92 0.19
C ARG A 444 -8.09 34.65 1.03
N GLU A 445 -7.79 34.73 2.32
CA GLU A 445 -7.95 33.60 3.26
C GLU A 445 -9.42 33.32 3.56
N SER A 446 -10.25 34.34 3.59
CA SER A 446 -11.71 34.19 3.72
C SER A 446 -12.36 33.64 2.46
N ALA A 447 -11.66 33.56 1.32
CA ALA A 447 -12.21 33.03 0.07
C ALA A 447 -12.35 31.49 0.09
N ALA A 448 -11.63 30.77 0.97
CA ALA A 448 -11.84 29.36 1.25
C ALA A 448 -12.97 29.13 2.29
N GLY A 449 -13.35 30.15 3.06
CA GLY A 449 -14.46 30.11 4.01
C GLY A 449 -15.79 30.41 3.32
N THR A 450 -16.65 29.44 3.19
CA THR A 450 -18.07 29.61 2.78
C THR A 450 -18.93 30.20 3.89
N GLY A 451 -18.37 30.57 5.05
CA GLY A 451 -19.04 31.04 6.23
C GLY A 451 -19.68 32.43 6.08
N LEU A 452 -20.74 32.71 6.86
CA LEU A 452 -21.51 33.97 6.84
C LEU A 452 -20.63 35.17 7.23
N ARG A 453 -19.68 34.98 8.20
CA ARG A 453 -18.75 36.04 8.63
C ARG A 453 -17.88 36.53 7.48
N ALA A 454 -17.29 35.63 6.73
CA ALA A 454 -16.43 35.96 5.61
C ALA A 454 -17.18 36.67 4.49
N ARG A 455 -18.42 36.26 4.23
CA ARG A 455 -19.30 36.85 3.24
C ARG A 455 -19.71 38.28 3.64
N ALA A 456 -20.02 38.49 4.90
CA ALA A 456 -20.40 39.82 5.43
C ALA A 456 -19.23 40.82 5.35
N VAL A 457 -18.01 40.40 5.75
CA VAL A 457 -16.80 41.21 5.62
C VAL A 457 -16.56 41.63 4.18
N ARG A 458 -16.74 40.73 3.23
CA ARG A 458 -16.56 40.98 1.80
C ARG A 458 -17.60 41.99 1.29
N ALA A 459 -18.87 41.82 1.62
CA ALA A 459 -19.94 42.70 1.17
C ALA A 459 -19.75 44.13 1.68
N VAL A 460 -19.33 44.33 2.94
CA VAL A 460 -19.02 45.64 3.52
C VAL A 460 -17.80 46.28 2.85
N ALA A 461 -16.76 45.48 2.56
CA ALA A 461 -15.57 45.97 1.87
C ALA A 461 -15.85 46.38 0.42
N GLU A 462 -16.69 45.63 -0.31
CA GLU A 462 -17.12 45.96 -1.68
C GLU A 462 -17.99 47.21 -1.74
N ALA A 463 -18.73 47.51 -0.69
CA ALA A 463 -19.55 48.75 -0.62
C ALA A 463 -18.71 49.99 -0.32
N ALA A 464 -17.57 49.90 0.35
CA ALA A 464 -16.76 51.03 0.80
C ALA A 464 -16.33 52.00 -0.34
N PRO A 465 -15.89 51.55 -1.53
CA PRO A 465 -15.53 52.42 -2.64
C PRO A 465 -16.72 53.22 -3.18
N VAL A 466 -17.92 52.64 -3.15
CA VAL A 466 -19.16 53.29 -3.66
C VAL A 466 -19.71 54.29 -2.64
N LEU A 467 -19.55 54.02 -1.35
CA LEU A 467 -19.95 54.88 -0.25
C LEU A 467 -19.00 56.09 -0.06
N GLY A 468 -17.73 55.95 -0.48
CA GLY A 468 -16.71 56.96 -0.23
C GLY A 468 -16.10 56.90 1.19
N PHE A 469 -16.53 55.98 2.03
CA PHE A 469 -16.04 55.73 3.37
C PHE A 469 -16.19 54.23 3.72
N ALA A 470 -15.43 53.72 4.69
CA ALA A 470 -15.53 52.37 5.14
C ALA A 470 -16.61 52.22 6.23
N PRO A 471 -17.68 51.43 6.01
CA PRO A 471 -18.68 51.17 7.06
C PRO A 471 -18.06 50.39 8.23
N GLY A 472 -18.49 50.69 9.45
CA GLY A 472 -18.16 49.88 10.63
C GLY A 472 -18.89 48.54 10.53
N LEU A 473 -18.19 47.43 10.89
CA LEU A 473 -18.80 46.10 10.95
C LEU A 473 -18.54 45.49 12.33
N ARG A 474 -19.59 45.11 13.03
CA ARG A 474 -19.57 44.41 14.30
C ARG A 474 -20.32 43.08 14.17
N MET A 475 -19.71 41.98 14.65
CA MET A 475 -20.27 40.63 14.54
C MET A 475 -20.27 39.95 15.91
N GLU A 476 -21.43 39.41 16.32
CA GLU A 476 -21.63 38.79 17.64
C GLU A 476 -22.29 37.41 17.49
N GLY A 477 -21.87 36.42 18.33
CA GLY A 477 -22.39 35.06 18.33
C GLY A 477 -21.72 34.12 17.34
N LEU A 478 -22.18 32.87 17.26
CA LEU A 478 -21.63 31.79 16.42
C LEU A 478 -22.32 31.78 15.02
N LEU A 479 -22.08 32.81 14.24
CA LEU A 479 -22.74 33.07 12.97
C LEU A 479 -22.54 31.95 11.93
N ASP A 480 -21.34 31.36 11.86
CA ASP A 480 -21.01 30.39 10.84
C ASP A 480 -21.57 28.99 11.13
N THR A 481 -21.83 28.69 12.40
CA THR A 481 -22.29 27.36 12.85
C THR A 481 -23.78 27.32 13.20
N GLN A 482 -24.36 28.47 13.62
CA GLN A 482 -25.75 28.53 14.08
C GLN A 482 -26.72 29.04 13.00
N VAL A 483 -26.22 29.76 11.98
CA VAL A 483 -27.11 30.33 10.94
C VAL A 483 -27.15 29.39 9.74
N PRO A 484 -28.33 28.81 9.39
CA PRO A 484 -28.48 27.95 8.22
C PRO A 484 -28.13 28.69 6.93
N LYS A 485 -27.64 27.92 5.92
CA LYS A 485 -27.21 28.48 4.63
C LYS A 485 -28.30 29.33 3.94
N GLU A 486 -29.54 28.86 3.95
CA GLU A 486 -30.68 29.56 3.37
C GLU A 486 -30.91 30.93 4.04
N THR A 487 -30.91 30.95 5.39
CA THR A 487 -31.01 32.19 6.17
C THR A 487 -29.85 33.14 5.91
N ALA A 488 -28.61 32.57 5.80
CA ALA A 488 -27.42 33.35 5.46
C ALA A 488 -27.50 33.97 4.05
N ASP A 489 -28.05 33.26 3.07
CA ASP A 489 -28.23 33.78 1.71
C ASP A 489 -29.22 34.93 1.66
N HIS A 490 -30.36 34.84 2.36
CA HIS A 490 -31.31 35.91 2.50
C HIS A 490 -30.71 37.13 3.23
N LEU A 491 -29.99 36.91 4.32
CA LEU A 491 -29.31 37.95 5.10
C LEU A 491 -28.31 38.74 4.23
N MET A 492 -27.48 38.01 3.46
CA MET A 492 -26.50 38.65 2.56
C MET A 492 -27.17 39.51 1.48
N ALA A 493 -28.30 39.06 0.93
CA ALA A 493 -29.05 39.84 -0.03
C ALA A 493 -29.64 41.13 0.61
N VAL A 494 -30.12 41.04 1.87
CA VAL A 494 -30.61 42.22 2.61
C VAL A 494 -29.46 43.18 2.95
N LEU A 495 -28.31 42.69 3.36
CA LEU A 495 -27.11 43.50 3.64
C LEU A 495 -26.66 44.27 2.40
N SER A 496 -26.57 43.59 1.25
CA SER A 496 -26.17 44.22 -0.02
C SER A 496 -27.13 45.29 -0.47
N GLU A 497 -28.43 45.04 -0.35
CA GLU A 497 -29.49 46.04 -0.69
C GLU A 497 -29.47 47.23 0.26
N ALA A 498 -29.28 46.98 1.58
CA ALA A 498 -29.20 48.06 2.57
C ALA A 498 -28.00 48.99 2.31
N LEU A 499 -26.80 48.40 2.09
CA LEU A 499 -25.61 49.19 1.76
C LEU A 499 -25.74 49.96 0.43
N THR A 500 -26.40 49.35 -0.56
CA THR A 500 -26.72 50.03 -1.83
C THR A 500 -27.66 51.22 -1.61
N ASN A 501 -28.65 51.09 -0.73
CA ASN A 501 -29.55 52.17 -0.37
C ASN A 501 -28.81 53.31 0.33
N VAL A 502 -27.89 53.02 1.25
CA VAL A 502 -27.04 54.02 1.87
C VAL A 502 -26.23 54.76 0.81
N ALA A 503 -25.60 54.06 -0.12
CA ALA A 503 -24.75 54.63 -1.16
C ALA A 503 -25.55 55.55 -2.12
N ARG A 504 -26.77 55.16 -2.51
CA ARG A 504 -27.57 55.85 -3.51
C ARG A 504 -28.45 56.98 -2.95
N HIS A 505 -28.90 56.82 -1.71
CA HIS A 505 -29.99 57.64 -1.20
C HIS A 505 -29.70 58.43 0.07
N ALA A 506 -28.79 57.90 0.93
CA ALA A 506 -28.59 58.47 2.27
C ALA A 506 -27.74 59.76 2.27
N ARG A 507 -26.80 59.93 1.35
CA ARG A 507 -25.76 60.97 1.41
C ARG A 507 -25.05 60.99 2.75
N ALA A 508 -24.85 59.79 3.31
CA ALA A 508 -24.25 59.58 4.62
C ALA A 508 -22.74 59.76 4.57
N GLY A 509 -22.15 60.21 5.67
CA GLY A 509 -20.71 60.23 5.87
C GLY A 509 -20.21 59.08 6.79
N ARG A 510 -21.15 58.31 7.38
CA ARG A 510 -20.88 57.18 8.24
C ARG A 510 -22.01 56.17 8.15
N ALA A 511 -21.65 54.88 8.14
CA ALA A 511 -22.58 53.78 8.31
C ALA A 511 -21.98 52.71 9.25
N GLU A 512 -22.86 52.02 9.95
CA GLU A 512 -22.48 50.94 10.86
C GLU A 512 -23.36 49.71 10.58
N VAL A 513 -22.73 48.53 10.50
CA VAL A 513 -23.39 47.24 10.29
C VAL A 513 -23.15 46.37 11.54
N VAL A 514 -24.23 45.87 12.13
CA VAL A 514 -24.20 44.93 13.25
C VAL A 514 -24.87 43.63 12.81
N LEU A 515 -24.15 42.53 12.94
CA LEU A 515 -24.64 41.20 12.65
C LEU A 515 -24.52 40.33 13.91
N ALA A 516 -25.64 39.90 14.46
CA ALA A 516 -25.67 39.20 15.73
C ALA A 516 -26.58 37.96 15.69
N THR A 517 -26.19 36.88 16.41
CA THR A 517 -27.08 35.75 16.67
C THR A 517 -26.99 35.32 18.13
N ASP A 518 -28.13 34.95 18.71
CA ASP A 518 -28.28 34.36 20.04
C ASP A 518 -28.57 32.84 19.96
N GLY A 519 -28.44 32.24 18.77
CA GLY A 519 -28.76 30.84 18.49
C GLY A 519 -30.26 30.57 18.25
N ARG A 520 -31.16 31.52 18.54
CA ARG A 520 -32.58 31.40 18.26
C ARG A 520 -33.02 32.36 17.17
N ARG A 521 -32.38 33.50 17.08
CA ARG A 521 -32.66 34.55 16.06
C ARG A 521 -31.35 35.09 15.52
N VAL A 522 -31.35 35.49 14.27
CA VAL A 522 -30.30 36.30 13.68
C VAL A 522 -30.82 37.72 13.43
N ARG A 523 -30.00 38.71 13.76
CA ARG A 523 -30.28 40.14 13.60
C ARG A 523 -29.21 40.77 12.71
N LEU A 524 -29.66 41.45 11.69
CA LEU A 524 -28.87 42.38 10.91
C LEU A 524 -29.38 43.79 11.16
N GLU A 525 -28.48 44.68 11.55
CA GLU A 525 -28.77 46.11 11.71
C GLU A 525 -27.83 46.93 10.84
N VAL A 526 -28.38 47.84 10.06
CA VAL A 526 -27.62 48.79 9.24
C VAL A 526 -28.09 50.19 9.61
N SER A 527 -27.18 51.02 10.14
CA SER A 527 -27.43 52.37 10.57
C SER A 527 -26.57 53.36 9.79
N ASP A 528 -27.12 54.46 9.32
CA ASP A 528 -26.42 55.54 8.64
C ASP A 528 -26.78 56.92 9.27
N ASN A 529 -25.92 57.91 9.04
CA ASN A 529 -26.11 59.28 9.49
C ASN A 529 -26.54 60.22 8.35
N GLY A 530 -27.25 59.71 7.34
CA GLY A 530 -27.68 60.50 6.18
C GLY A 530 -28.96 61.24 6.33
N VAL A 531 -29.64 61.56 5.23
CA VAL A 531 -30.85 62.39 5.20
C VAL A 531 -32.15 61.65 5.57
N GLY A 532 -32.07 60.36 5.89
CA GLY A 532 -33.24 59.54 6.19
C GLY A 532 -34.03 59.10 4.95
N ILE A 533 -35.11 58.33 5.17
CA ILE A 533 -36.00 57.87 4.10
C ILE A 533 -37.13 58.87 3.86
N PRO A 534 -37.27 59.41 2.64
CA PRO A 534 -38.35 60.35 2.33
C PRO A 534 -39.76 59.72 2.52
N ALA A 535 -40.72 60.54 2.96
CA ALA A 535 -42.11 60.10 3.16
C ALA A 535 -42.77 59.66 1.84
N GLU A 536 -42.42 60.28 0.72
CA GLU A 536 -42.95 60.02 -0.63
C GLU A 536 -41.81 59.45 -1.53
N GLY A 537 -41.95 58.23 -2.11
CA GLY A 537 -41.02 57.67 -3.05
C GLY A 537 -41.24 56.15 -3.29
N ARG A 538 -40.60 55.56 -4.34
CA ARG A 538 -40.62 54.11 -4.63
C ARG A 538 -39.84 53.38 -3.56
N ARG A 539 -40.53 52.57 -2.76
CA ARG A 539 -39.95 51.78 -1.66
C ARG A 539 -39.75 50.30 -2.05
N SER A 540 -39.46 50.03 -3.33
CA SER A 540 -39.33 48.65 -3.81
C SER A 540 -38.22 47.82 -3.09
N GLY A 541 -37.07 48.43 -2.76
CA GLY A 541 -35.98 47.77 -2.03
C GLY A 541 -36.38 47.39 -0.59
N LEU A 542 -37.06 48.30 0.13
CA LEU A 542 -37.59 48.04 1.48
C LEU A 542 -38.66 46.94 1.47
N ALA A 543 -39.56 46.95 0.45
CA ALA A 543 -40.56 45.90 0.29
C ALA A 543 -39.93 44.52 0.04
N ASN A 544 -38.89 44.47 -0.78
CA ASN A 544 -38.14 43.20 -1.04
C ASN A 544 -37.44 42.69 0.21
N MET A 545 -36.79 43.55 1.01
CA MET A 545 -36.17 43.18 2.25
C MET A 545 -37.17 42.68 3.29
N ALA A 546 -38.35 43.34 3.38
CA ALA A 546 -39.44 42.92 4.26
C ALA A 546 -40.03 41.56 3.83
N GLU A 547 -40.16 41.32 2.51
CA GLU A 547 -40.65 40.05 1.98
C GLU A 547 -39.71 38.90 2.33
N ARG A 548 -38.40 39.11 2.21
CA ARG A 548 -37.38 38.14 2.62
C ARG A 548 -37.44 37.84 4.13
N ALA A 549 -37.71 38.82 4.98
CA ALA A 549 -37.94 38.60 6.40
C ALA A 549 -39.15 37.69 6.64
N ARG A 550 -40.30 38.02 5.98
CA ARG A 550 -41.54 37.26 6.11
C ARG A 550 -41.42 35.80 5.63
N GLN A 551 -40.69 35.54 4.55
CA GLN A 551 -40.44 34.21 4.05
C GLN A 551 -39.75 33.31 5.07
N LEU A 552 -38.92 33.89 5.96
CA LEU A 552 -38.24 33.20 7.04
C LEU A 552 -38.95 33.33 8.41
N GLY A 553 -40.19 33.83 8.43
CA GLY A 553 -40.96 34.00 9.66
C GLY A 553 -40.47 35.13 10.58
N GLY A 554 -39.78 36.11 10.01
CA GLY A 554 -39.24 37.26 10.70
C GLY A 554 -39.85 38.61 10.26
N GLU A 555 -39.19 39.68 10.63
CA GLU A 555 -39.66 41.05 10.44
C GLU A 555 -38.54 41.99 9.99
N LEU A 556 -38.93 43.08 9.31
CA LEU A 556 -38.06 44.22 8.99
C LEU A 556 -38.67 45.48 9.60
N GLU A 557 -37.88 46.17 10.40
CA GLU A 557 -38.20 47.47 10.97
C GLU A 557 -37.20 48.51 10.50
N TRP A 558 -37.63 49.75 10.36
CA TRP A 558 -36.74 50.90 10.13
C TRP A 558 -37.23 52.12 10.89
N THR A 559 -36.27 52.89 11.34
CA THR A 559 -36.52 54.16 12.05
C THR A 559 -35.67 55.25 11.43
N CYS A 560 -36.26 56.47 11.37
CA CYS A 560 -35.53 57.66 10.97
C CYS A 560 -35.59 58.63 12.15
N PRO A 561 -34.50 58.78 12.94
CA PRO A 561 -34.43 59.76 14.05
C PRO A 561 -34.62 61.17 13.58
N GLU A 562 -35.12 62.07 14.47
CA GLU A 562 -35.32 63.52 14.17
C GLU A 562 -33.99 64.20 13.81
N ASP A 563 -32.87 63.75 14.32
CA ASP A 563 -31.54 64.28 14.03
C ASP A 563 -30.96 63.81 12.68
N GLY A 564 -31.71 63.04 11.91
CA GLY A 564 -31.36 62.51 10.60
C GLY A 564 -30.81 61.09 10.67
N GLY A 565 -30.59 60.48 9.48
CA GLY A 565 -30.10 59.05 9.35
C GLY A 565 -31.23 58.04 9.26
N THR A 566 -30.81 56.78 9.02
CA THR A 566 -31.73 55.63 8.98
C THR A 566 -31.13 54.49 9.79
N THR A 567 -31.93 53.84 10.60
CA THR A 567 -31.58 52.54 11.21
C THR A 567 -32.56 51.51 10.70
N LEU A 568 -32.04 50.48 9.99
CA LEU A 568 -32.76 49.34 9.45
C LEU A 568 -32.41 48.11 10.28
N VAL A 569 -33.43 47.41 10.77
CA VAL A 569 -33.25 46.19 11.57
C VAL A 569 -34.05 45.05 10.94
N TRP A 570 -33.36 44.02 10.48
CA TRP A 570 -33.90 42.79 9.95
C TRP A 570 -33.68 41.65 10.97
N ARG A 571 -34.75 40.97 11.36
CA ARG A 571 -34.71 39.89 12.35
C ARG A 571 -35.47 38.71 11.83
N VAL A 572 -34.83 37.52 11.90
CA VAL A 572 -35.48 36.25 11.55
C VAL A 572 -35.11 35.15 12.54
N PRO A 573 -36.01 34.17 12.79
CA PRO A 573 -35.68 33.01 13.58
C PRO A 573 -34.64 32.14 12.86
N VAL A 574 -33.76 31.53 13.63
CA VAL A 574 -32.85 30.46 13.20
C VAL A 574 -33.62 29.15 13.39
N SER A 575 -34.29 28.66 12.33
CA SER A 575 -35.02 27.40 12.39
C SER A 575 -34.03 26.25 12.47
N GLU A 576 -34.08 25.49 13.57
CA GLU A 576 -33.63 24.09 13.54
C GLU A 576 -34.62 23.31 12.64
N ARG A 577 -34.11 22.75 11.56
CA ARG A 577 -34.71 21.59 10.89
C ARG A 577 -33.92 20.37 11.13
#